data_bfacf25f97932618a1e3d0dc764d1c28
#
_entry.id   bfacf25f97932618a1e3d0dc764d1c28
#
_cell.length_a   1.000
_cell.length_b   1.000
_cell.length_c   1.000
_cell.angle_alpha   90.00
_cell.angle_beta   90.00
_cell.angle_gamma   90.00
#
_symmetry.space_group_name_H-M   'P 1'
#
loop_
_entity.id
_entity.type
_entity.pdbx_description
1 polymer ?
#
loop_
_entity_poly.entity_id
_entity_poly.type
_entity_poly.pdbx_seq_one_letter_code
_entity_poly.pdbx_strand_id
1 'polypeptide(L)'
;MNDRAVALLEQYEIEVLRTRKGRGAILCDTQQGCLIFKEYTGREEQLRLQEQVLKHLEERGTVPAERLLATKEGALSVTDRDGVRYILKTWWEGRECNIRDREECMEAMRLLARLHGDLEFTPVFPETEETSAPVIERYLPSRDYEKHNRELKRARRFLKQRSQKTWFEIRLSAVIDPFLEEARQLCEEWKEIELAASDSGEEVPLCFCHGDYQYHNILRQDRGFFLVNFEKCQADGPVSCLLYTSPSPRDSTSSR
;
A
#
# COMPACT_ATOMS: atom_id res chain seq x y z
N MET A 1 -15.69 -4.55 -16.75
CA MET A 1 -16.34 -3.44 -16.06
C MET A 1 -17.43 -2.92 -17.00
N ASN A 2 -18.66 -2.86 -16.50
CA ASN A 2 -19.89 -2.75 -17.31
C ASN A 2 -20.34 -1.29 -17.39
N ASP A 3 -21.09 -0.90 -18.42
CA ASP A 3 -21.71 0.43 -18.56
C ASP A 3 -22.55 0.82 -17.33
N ARG A 4 -22.99 -0.17 -16.56
CA ARG A 4 -23.68 -0.01 -15.26
C ARG A 4 -22.82 0.65 -14.19
N ALA A 5 -21.51 0.40 -14.16
CA ALA A 5 -20.62 1.05 -13.21
C ALA A 5 -20.46 2.55 -13.48
N VAL A 6 -20.60 2.97 -14.74
CA VAL A 6 -20.54 4.40 -15.10
C VAL A 6 -21.71 5.18 -14.51
N ALA A 7 -22.90 4.57 -14.39
CA ALA A 7 -24.07 5.20 -13.78
C ALA A 7 -23.86 5.54 -12.28
N LEU A 8 -22.97 4.82 -11.60
CA LEU A 8 -22.64 5.11 -10.19
C LEU A 8 -21.88 6.44 -10.02
N LEU A 9 -21.24 6.95 -11.08
CA LEU A 9 -20.56 8.26 -11.04
C LEU A 9 -21.52 9.41 -10.79
N GLU A 10 -22.81 9.27 -11.06
CA GLU A 10 -23.85 10.25 -10.76
C GLU A 10 -23.99 10.54 -9.25
N GLN A 11 -23.51 9.60 -8.39
CA GLN A 11 -23.50 9.79 -6.94
C GLN A 11 -22.40 10.74 -6.47
N TYR A 12 -21.46 11.10 -7.33
CA TYR A 12 -20.39 12.04 -7.02
C TYR A 12 -20.70 13.44 -7.56
N GLU A 13 -20.15 14.46 -6.93
CA GLU A 13 -20.29 15.85 -7.38
C GLU A 13 -19.22 16.18 -8.43
N ILE A 14 -19.32 15.53 -9.59
CA ILE A 14 -18.39 15.66 -10.70
C ILE A 14 -19.14 15.77 -12.03
N GLU A 15 -18.56 16.50 -12.97
CA GLU A 15 -19.01 16.53 -14.36
C GLU A 15 -18.03 15.72 -15.21
N VAL A 16 -18.48 14.54 -15.66
CA VAL A 16 -17.67 13.66 -16.50
C VAL A 16 -17.79 14.08 -17.95
N LEU A 17 -16.70 14.54 -18.53
CA LEU A 17 -16.62 14.96 -19.94
C LEU A 17 -16.41 13.75 -20.86
N ARG A 18 -15.60 12.80 -20.43
CA ARG A 18 -15.23 11.60 -21.18
C ARG A 18 -14.83 10.47 -20.26
N THR A 19 -15.13 9.24 -20.65
CA THR A 19 -14.64 8.03 -19.98
C THR A 19 -13.76 7.21 -20.90
N ARG A 20 -12.71 6.60 -20.32
CA ARG A 20 -11.79 5.68 -21.00
C ARG A 20 -11.64 4.41 -20.17
N LYS A 21 -11.68 3.24 -20.80
CA LYS A 21 -11.44 1.97 -20.09
C LYS A 21 -9.94 1.80 -19.82
N GLY A 22 -9.58 1.55 -18.55
CA GLY A 22 -8.25 1.14 -18.11
C GLY A 22 -8.24 -0.32 -17.65
N ARG A 23 -7.10 -0.82 -17.18
CA ARG A 23 -6.99 -2.17 -16.60
C ARG A 23 -7.76 -2.22 -15.27
N GLY A 24 -8.97 -2.81 -15.27
CA GLY A 24 -9.80 -2.94 -14.07
C GLY A 24 -10.35 -1.61 -13.51
N ALA A 25 -10.30 -0.54 -14.30
CA ALA A 25 -10.72 0.79 -13.88
C ALA A 25 -11.33 1.58 -15.04
N ILE A 26 -12.04 2.65 -14.73
CA ILE A 26 -12.52 3.67 -15.68
C ILE A 26 -11.80 4.97 -15.36
N LEU A 27 -11.11 5.52 -16.35
CA LEU A 27 -10.56 6.87 -16.26
C LEU A 27 -11.66 7.86 -16.71
N CYS A 28 -11.86 8.89 -15.90
CA CYS A 28 -12.86 9.91 -16.09
C CYS A 28 -12.15 11.26 -16.28
N ASP A 29 -12.24 11.81 -17.49
CA ASP A 29 -11.78 13.17 -17.73
C ASP A 29 -12.89 14.12 -17.25
N THR A 30 -12.57 15.03 -16.34
CA THR A 30 -13.50 16.00 -15.73
C THR A 30 -12.96 17.41 -15.84
N GLN A 31 -13.77 18.42 -15.52
CA GLN A 31 -13.29 19.82 -15.43
C GLN A 31 -12.26 20.01 -14.32
N GLN A 32 -12.25 19.16 -13.29
CA GLN A 32 -11.33 19.20 -12.15
C GLN A 32 -10.04 18.40 -12.39
N GLY A 33 -9.91 17.76 -13.55
CA GLY A 33 -8.78 16.90 -13.91
C GLY A 33 -9.19 15.47 -14.18
N CYS A 34 -8.21 14.58 -14.28
CA CYS A 34 -8.45 13.15 -14.51
C CYS A 34 -8.72 12.44 -13.18
N LEU A 35 -9.76 11.60 -13.16
CA LEU A 35 -10.11 10.76 -12.03
C LEU A 35 -10.07 9.29 -12.46
N ILE A 36 -9.88 8.40 -11.48
CA ILE A 36 -9.96 6.95 -11.70
C ILE A 36 -11.07 6.36 -10.83
N PHE A 37 -12.01 5.67 -11.48
CA PHE A 37 -13.06 4.90 -10.84
C PHE A 37 -12.72 3.43 -10.93
N LYS A 38 -12.50 2.76 -9.80
CA LYS A 38 -11.97 1.39 -9.76
C LYS A 38 -12.68 0.54 -8.71
N GLU A 39 -12.68 -0.77 -8.94
CA GLU A 39 -13.12 -1.74 -7.94
C GLU A 39 -12.27 -1.67 -6.68
N TYR A 40 -12.91 -1.81 -5.53
CA TYR A 40 -12.28 -1.84 -4.22
C TYR A 40 -12.68 -3.10 -3.46
N THR A 41 -11.69 -3.90 -3.14
CA THR A 41 -11.89 -5.19 -2.43
C THR A 41 -11.47 -5.14 -0.97
N GLY A 42 -10.97 -3.99 -0.50
CA GLY A 42 -10.56 -3.79 0.88
C GLY A 42 -11.76 -3.66 1.84
N ARG A 43 -11.45 -3.66 3.15
CA ARG A 43 -12.43 -3.42 4.21
C ARG A 43 -12.75 -1.92 4.32
N GLU A 44 -13.89 -1.61 4.91
CA GLU A 44 -14.33 -0.23 5.13
C GLU A 44 -13.37 0.54 6.06
N GLU A 45 -12.89 -0.12 7.11
CA GLU A 45 -11.95 0.46 8.07
C GLU A 45 -10.62 0.85 7.36
N GLN A 46 -10.17 0.01 6.43
CA GLN A 46 -8.98 0.29 5.62
C GLN A 46 -9.19 1.49 4.70
N LEU A 47 -10.38 1.65 4.13
CA LEU A 47 -10.71 2.77 3.28
C LEU A 47 -10.75 4.09 4.07
N ARG A 48 -11.32 4.06 5.28
CA ARG A 48 -11.32 5.22 6.19
C ARG A 48 -9.91 5.60 6.63
N LEU A 49 -9.08 4.60 6.94
CA LEU A 49 -7.67 4.85 7.27
C LEU A 49 -6.95 5.50 6.09
N GLN A 50 -7.12 4.97 4.89
CA GLN A 50 -6.54 5.53 3.65
C GLN A 50 -6.98 6.99 3.47
N GLU A 51 -8.25 7.30 3.66
CA GLU A 51 -8.78 8.65 3.53
C GLU A 51 -8.14 9.61 4.54
N GLN A 52 -7.98 9.22 5.81
CA GLN A 52 -7.34 10.05 6.83
C GLN A 52 -5.85 10.29 6.53
N VAL A 53 -5.12 9.23 6.11
CA VAL A 53 -3.73 9.34 5.69
C VAL A 53 -3.59 10.33 4.53
N LEU A 54 -4.43 10.20 3.51
CA LEU A 54 -4.39 11.08 2.34
C LEU A 54 -4.76 12.53 2.65
N LYS A 55 -5.76 12.76 3.49
CA LYS A 55 -6.11 14.11 3.98
C LYS A 55 -4.96 14.74 4.74
N HIS A 56 -4.34 13.98 5.65
CA HIS A 56 -3.20 14.47 6.41
C HIS A 56 -2.04 14.88 5.50
N LEU A 57 -1.73 14.07 4.47
CA LEU A 57 -0.70 14.43 3.48
C LEU A 57 -1.08 15.68 2.67
N GLU A 58 -2.36 15.85 2.31
CA GLU A 58 -2.85 17.03 1.61
C GLU A 58 -2.68 18.29 2.48
N GLU A 59 -3.04 18.24 3.76
CA GLU A 59 -2.89 19.34 4.71
C GLU A 59 -1.42 19.71 4.95
N ARG A 60 -0.53 18.73 4.99
CA ARG A 60 0.92 18.96 5.10
C ARG A 60 1.51 19.57 3.84
N GLY A 61 1.02 19.17 2.67
CA GLY A 61 1.41 19.72 1.37
C GLY A 61 2.85 19.44 0.92
N THR A 62 3.58 18.56 1.63
CA THR A 62 5.00 18.26 1.35
C THR A 62 5.19 17.04 0.44
N VAL A 63 4.21 16.12 0.43
CA VAL A 63 4.19 14.91 -0.37
C VAL A 63 2.99 14.92 -1.29
N PRO A 64 3.19 15.08 -2.62
CA PRO A 64 2.12 14.97 -3.58
C PRO A 64 1.56 13.54 -3.63
N ALA A 65 0.29 13.37 -3.29
CA ALA A 65 -0.40 12.08 -3.25
C ALA A 65 -1.79 12.15 -3.87
N GLU A 66 -2.34 10.99 -4.20
CA GLU A 66 -3.72 10.86 -4.65
C GLU A 66 -4.72 11.34 -3.59
N ARG A 67 -5.97 11.59 -3.98
CA ARG A 67 -7.07 11.92 -3.08
C ARG A 67 -8.26 11.01 -3.36
N LEU A 68 -8.92 10.54 -2.32
CA LEU A 68 -10.22 9.91 -2.43
C LEU A 68 -11.30 10.99 -2.57
N LEU A 69 -12.30 10.72 -3.40
CA LEU A 69 -13.46 11.58 -3.54
C LEU A 69 -14.66 10.91 -2.87
N ALA A 70 -15.32 11.65 -1.98
CA ALA A 70 -16.56 11.21 -1.37
C ALA A 70 -17.75 11.44 -2.31
N THR A 71 -18.81 10.64 -2.15
CA THR A 71 -20.10 10.88 -2.80
C THR A 71 -20.77 12.14 -2.26
N LYS A 72 -21.85 12.58 -2.90
CA LYS A 72 -22.71 13.68 -2.43
C LYS A 72 -23.24 13.48 -1.01
N GLU A 73 -23.36 12.23 -0.57
CA GLU A 73 -23.79 11.83 0.77
C GLU A 73 -22.63 11.61 1.74
N GLY A 74 -21.38 11.84 1.31
CA GLY A 74 -20.18 11.69 2.14
C GLY A 74 -19.62 10.27 2.21
N ALA A 75 -20.14 9.30 1.45
CA ALA A 75 -19.60 7.95 1.42
C ALA A 75 -18.30 7.89 0.58
N LEU A 76 -17.32 7.11 1.03
CA LEU A 76 -16.04 6.93 0.32
C LEU A 76 -16.11 5.87 -0.79
N SER A 77 -17.15 5.07 -0.82
CA SER A 77 -17.35 4.03 -1.83
C SER A 77 -18.81 3.93 -2.24
N VAL A 78 -19.04 3.37 -3.42
CA VAL A 78 -20.36 3.05 -3.94
C VAL A 78 -20.41 1.56 -4.30
N THR A 79 -21.59 0.95 -4.19
CA THR A 79 -21.78 -0.48 -4.48
C THR A 79 -22.76 -0.65 -5.62
N ASP A 80 -22.44 -1.47 -6.60
CA ASP A 80 -23.36 -1.81 -7.67
C ASP A 80 -24.40 -2.87 -7.23
N ARG A 81 -25.32 -3.22 -8.14
CA ARG A 81 -26.38 -4.19 -7.87
C ARG A 81 -25.86 -5.62 -7.67
N ASP A 82 -24.67 -5.89 -8.15
CA ASP A 82 -24.02 -7.21 -8.02
C ASP A 82 -23.16 -7.29 -6.74
N GLY A 83 -23.17 -6.23 -5.90
CA GLY A 83 -22.43 -6.16 -4.65
C GLY A 83 -20.95 -5.77 -4.82
N VAL A 84 -20.54 -5.36 -6.01
CA VAL A 84 -19.18 -4.91 -6.26
C VAL A 84 -19.02 -3.47 -5.79
N ARG A 85 -18.00 -3.23 -4.97
CA ARG A 85 -17.70 -1.92 -4.42
C ARG A 85 -16.71 -1.17 -5.31
N TYR A 86 -16.92 0.13 -5.46
CA TYR A 86 -16.07 1.02 -6.24
C TYR A 86 -15.69 2.25 -5.43
N ILE A 87 -14.50 2.78 -5.71
CA ILE A 87 -13.99 4.05 -5.19
C ILE A 87 -13.64 4.97 -6.33
N LEU A 88 -13.76 6.27 -6.09
CA LEU A 88 -13.31 7.32 -6.99
C LEU A 88 -12.15 8.08 -6.37
N LYS A 89 -11.08 8.26 -7.12
CA LYS A 89 -9.90 8.99 -6.66
C LYS A 89 -9.27 9.82 -7.78
N THR A 90 -8.47 10.79 -7.42
CA THR A 90 -7.70 11.57 -8.39
C THR A 90 -6.70 10.66 -9.10
N TRP A 91 -6.47 10.98 -10.36
CA TRP A 91 -5.50 10.28 -11.20
C TRP A 91 -4.61 11.28 -11.92
N TRP A 92 -3.35 10.94 -12.03
CA TRP A 92 -2.38 11.73 -12.78
C TRP A 92 -1.81 10.90 -13.93
N GLU A 93 -1.80 11.49 -15.12
CA GLU A 93 -1.08 10.93 -16.24
C GLU A 93 0.39 11.24 -16.07
N GLY A 94 1.19 10.22 -15.86
CA GLY A 94 2.62 10.27 -15.67
C GLY A 94 3.26 8.93 -16.02
N ARG A 95 4.55 8.92 -16.25
CA ARG A 95 5.28 7.66 -16.37
C ARG A 95 5.71 7.16 -15.00
N GLU A 96 5.87 5.87 -14.88
CA GLU A 96 6.44 5.24 -13.69
C GLU A 96 7.89 5.72 -13.44
N CYS A 97 8.31 5.71 -12.18
CA CYS A 97 9.69 6.00 -11.79
C CYS A 97 10.66 5.05 -12.50
N ASN A 98 11.70 5.59 -13.11
CA ASN A 98 12.71 4.80 -13.79
C ASN A 98 13.77 4.31 -12.80
N ILE A 99 13.65 3.06 -12.35
CA ILE A 99 14.60 2.44 -11.41
C ILE A 99 16.02 2.27 -11.96
N ARG A 100 16.24 2.49 -13.26
CA ARG A 100 17.59 2.48 -13.88
C ARG A 100 18.23 3.85 -13.88
N ASP A 101 17.49 4.88 -13.55
CA ASP A 101 17.98 6.24 -13.43
C ASP A 101 18.31 6.52 -11.95
N ARG A 102 19.59 6.77 -11.69
CA ARG A 102 20.09 7.02 -10.34
C ARG A 102 19.48 8.27 -9.71
N GLU A 103 19.26 9.32 -10.50
CA GLU A 103 18.71 10.58 -9.98
C GLU A 103 17.26 10.40 -9.58
N GLU A 104 16.46 9.70 -10.38
CA GLU A 104 15.08 9.37 -10.03
C GLU A 104 15.00 8.46 -8.81
N CYS A 105 15.87 7.46 -8.69
CA CYS A 105 15.94 6.63 -7.49
C CYS A 105 16.23 7.46 -6.23
N MET A 106 17.19 8.38 -6.32
CA MET A 106 17.54 9.27 -5.21
C MET A 106 16.40 10.23 -4.85
N GLU A 107 15.69 10.74 -5.85
CA GLU A 107 14.52 11.60 -5.64
C GLU A 107 13.37 10.81 -5.01
N ALA A 108 13.10 9.57 -5.45
CA ALA A 108 12.11 8.68 -4.85
C ALA A 108 12.45 8.37 -3.37
N MET A 109 13.72 8.13 -3.05
CA MET A 109 14.14 7.92 -1.65
C MET A 109 13.97 9.17 -0.79
N ARG A 110 14.24 10.38 -1.33
CA ARG A 110 13.95 11.63 -0.62
C ARG A 110 12.46 11.84 -0.40
N LEU A 111 11.64 11.44 -1.38
CA LEU A 111 10.18 11.48 -1.25
C LEU A 111 9.70 10.51 -0.16
N LEU A 112 10.27 9.30 -0.09
CA LEU A 112 9.97 8.33 0.97
C LEU A 112 10.34 8.87 2.36
N ALA A 113 11.50 9.49 2.51
CA ALA A 113 11.92 10.08 3.78
C ALA A 113 10.96 11.20 4.23
N ARG A 114 10.48 12.05 3.30
CA ARG A 114 9.46 13.06 3.60
C ARG A 114 8.12 12.41 3.97
N LEU A 115 7.71 11.39 3.23
CA LEU A 115 6.49 10.64 3.53
C LEU A 115 6.51 10.08 4.95
N HIS A 116 7.61 9.45 5.38
CA HIS A 116 7.74 8.91 6.73
C HIS A 116 7.65 10.02 7.78
N GLY A 117 8.34 11.16 7.58
CA GLY A 117 8.25 12.28 8.51
C GLY A 117 6.85 12.90 8.59
N ASP A 118 6.09 12.90 7.49
CA ASP A 118 4.70 13.41 7.50
C ASP A 118 3.72 12.40 8.12
N LEU A 119 4.02 11.10 8.05
CA LEU A 119 3.13 10.04 8.52
C LEU A 119 3.39 9.61 9.98
N GLU A 120 4.19 10.36 10.73
CA GLU A 120 4.30 10.26 12.19
C GLU A 120 3.10 10.94 12.85
N PHE A 121 1.91 10.36 12.75
CA PHE A 121 0.69 10.89 13.37
C PHE A 121 -0.24 9.75 13.80
N THR A 122 -1.14 10.05 14.70
CA THR A 122 -2.19 9.09 15.12
C THR A 122 -3.50 9.48 14.45
N PRO A 123 -4.08 8.64 13.59
CA PRO A 123 -5.39 8.90 13.01
C PRO A 123 -6.47 8.99 14.08
N VAL A 124 -7.36 9.96 13.92
CA VAL A 124 -8.52 10.13 14.79
C VAL A 124 -9.76 9.60 14.07
N PHE A 125 -10.33 8.52 14.60
CA PHE A 125 -11.58 7.96 14.09
C PHE A 125 -12.73 8.47 14.94
N PRO A 126 -13.81 9.00 14.34
CA PRO A 126 -14.99 9.38 15.11
C PRO A 126 -15.58 8.13 15.78
N GLU A 127 -15.84 8.24 17.08
CA GLU A 127 -16.60 7.23 17.82
C GLU A 127 -18.04 7.24 17.31
N THR A 128 -18.40 6.24 16.50
CA THR A 128 -19.80 5.95 16.16
C THR A 128 -20.19 4.67 16.87
N GLU A 129 -21.42 4.61 17.38
CA GLU A 129 -21.95 3.46 18.14
C GLU A 129 -21.85 2.12 17.40
N GLU A 130 -21.68 2.14 16.09
CA GLU A 130 -21.59 0.94 15.24
C GLU A 130 -20.14 0.60 14.78
N THR A 131 -19.19 1.47 15.00
CA THR A 131 -17.79 1.22 14.65
C THR A 131 -16.95 1.42 15.92
N SER A 132 -16.59 0.32 16.58
CA SER A 132 -15.38 0.34 17.39
C SER A 132 -14.28 0.96 16.52
N ALA A 133 -13.68 2.08 17.00
CA ALA A 133 -12.50 2.65 16.35
C ALA A 133 -11.61 1.48 15.91
N PRO A 134 -11.11 1.46 14.67
CA PRO A 134 -10.19 0.41 14.30
C PRO A 134 -9.11 0.48 15.36
N VAL A 135 -9.09 -0.51 16.23
CA VAL A 135 -7.99 -0.69 17.15
C VAL A 135 -6.82 -0.82 16.20
N ILE A 136 -6.02 0.24 16.11
CA ILE A 136 -4.70 0.11 15.52
C ILE A 136 -4.06 -0.88 16.48
N GLU A 137 -4.25 -2.17 16.16
CA GLU A 137 -3.67 -3.24 16.96
C GLU A 137 -2.21 -2.85 17.09
N ARG A 138 -1.75 -2.74 18.31
CA ARG A 138 -0.35 -2.40 18.60
C ARG A 138 0.50 -3.19 17.62
N TYR A 139 1.11 -2.47 16.68
CA TYR A 139 1.95 -3.11 15.69
C TYR A 139 3.07 -3.82 16.43
N LEU A 140 3.15 -5.11 16.23
CA LEU A 140 4.19 -5.96 16.79
C LEU A 140 4.95 -6.58 15.63
N PRO A 141 6.13 -6.03 15.28
CA PRO A 141 6.98 -6.58 14.23
C PRO A 141 7.18 -8.10 14.35
N SER A 142 7.29 -8.63 15.56
CA SER A 142 7.44 -10.06 15.80
C SER A 142 6.31 -10.89 15.18
N ARG A 143 5.06 -10.40 15.15
CA ARG A 143 3.92 -11.11 14.53
C ARG A 143 4.09 -11.27 13.02
N ASP A 144 4.59 -10.24 12.35
CA ASP A 144 4.84 -10.31 10.91
C ASP A 144 6.03 -11.22 10.61
N TYR A 145 7.09 -11.15 11.41
CA TYR A 145 8.20 -12.11 11.30
C TYR A 145 7.74 -13.54 11.52
N GLU A 146 6.88 -13.82 12.49
CA GLU A 146 6.31 -15.16 12.69
C GLU A 146 5.50 -15.63 11.48
N LYS A 147 4.71 -14.74 10.87
CA LYS A 147 3.94 -15.04 9.67
C LYS A 147 4.86 -15.41 8.52
N HIS A 148 5.87 -14.57 8.24
CA HIS A 148 6.85 -14.83 7.18
C HIS A 148 7.69 -16.09 7.45
N ASN A 149 8.06 -16.33 8.69
CA ASN A 149 8.74 -17.57 9.10
C ASN A 149 7.90 -18.82 8.82
N ARG A 150 6.58 -18.75 9.02
CA ARG A 150 5.68 -19.85 8.64
C ARG A 150 5.65 -20.08 7.12
N GLU A 151 5.67 -19.01 6.34
CA GLU A 151 5.71 -19.09 4.87
C GLU A 151 7.04 -19.66 4.37
N LEU A 152 8.17 -19.21 4.91
CA LEU A 152 9.50 -19.77 4.60
C LEU A 152 9.58 -21.27 4.95
N LYS A 153 9.03 -21.69 6.09
CA LYS A 153 8.95 -23.10 6.48
C LYS A 153 8.08 -23.91 5.50
N ARG A 154 7.00 -23.32 4.97
CA ARG A 154 6.17 -23.97 3.93
C ARG A 154 6.94 -24.10 2.63
N ALA A 155 7.64 -23.05 2.19
CA ALA A 155 8.48 -23.08 0.99
C ALA A 155 9.58 -24.14 1.10
N ARG A 156 10.30 -24.21 2.24
CA ARG A 156 11.29 -25.24 2.52
C ARG A 156 10.71 -26.66 2.41
N ARG A 157 9.52 -26.87 3.00
CA ARG A 157 8.85 -28.17 2.95
C ARG A 157 8.48 -28.56 1.52
N PHE A 158 7.93 -27.61 0.76
CA PHE A 158 7.62 -27.79 -0.65
C PHE A 158 8.88 -28.16 -1.46
N LEU A 159 9.99 -27.44 -1.27
CA LEU A 159 11.26 -27.73 -1.96
C LEU A 159 11.80 -29.12 -1.64
N LYS A 160 11.66 -29.59 -0.37
CA LYS A 160 12.08 -30.93 0.05
C LYS A 160 11.25 -32.07 -0.59
N GLN A 161 9.98 -31.80 -0.87
CA GLN A 161 9.07 -32.81 -1.44
C GLN A 161 9.18 -32.94 -2.96
N ARG A 162 9.81 -31.97 -3.65
CA ARG A 162 9.94 -32.03 -5.12
C ARG A 162 11.06 -32.97 -5.54
N SER A 163 10.69 -33.94 -6.39
CA SER A 163 11.64 -34.87 -7.01
C SER A 163 12.45 -34.23 -8.14
N GLN A 164 11.79 -33.34 -8.91
CA GLN A 164 12.46 -32.59 -9.97
C GLN A 164 12.41 -31.09 -9.60
N LYS A 165 13.57 -30.46 -9.58
CA LYS A 165 13.73 -29.05 -9.23
C LYS A 165 14.22 -28.24 -10.41
N THR A 166 13.66 -27.05 -10.58
CA THR A 166 14.19 -26.03 -11.48
C THR A 166 15.53 -25.49 -10.95
N TRP A 167 16.29 -24.82 -11.81
CA TRP A 167 17.55 -24.17 -11.39
C TRP A 167 17.34 -23.21 -10.21
N PHE A 168 16.26 -22.43 -10.23
CA PHE A 168 15.91 -21.54 -9.13
C PHE A 168 15.66 -22.31 -7.82
N GLU A 169 14.90 -23.41 -7.87
CA GLU A 169 14.59 -24.22 -6.69
C GLU A 169 15.83 -24.92 -6.12
N ILE A 170 16.80 -25.30 -6.96
CA ILE A 170 18.09 -25.84 -6.52
C ILE A 170 18.87 -24.76 -5.74
N ARG A 171 18.98 -23.55 -6.31
CA ARG A 171 19.66 -22.42 -5.64
C ARG A 171 18.97 -22.04 -4.33
N LEU A 172 17.65 -21.93 -4.33
CA LEU A 172 16.88 -21.62 -3.13
C LEU A 172 17.04 -22.71 -2.06
N SER A 173 17.06 -23.99 -2.46
CA SER A 173 17.27 -25.11 -1.53
C SER A 173 18.64 -25.03 -0.82
N ALA A 174 19.64 -24.46 -1.46
CA ALA A 174 20.99 -24.32 -0.88
C ALA A 174 21.07 -23.21 0.19
N VAL A 175 20.20 -22.19 0.13
CA VAL A 175 20.28 -21.02 1.00
C VAL A 175 19.09 -20.88 1.97
N ILE A 176 18.02 -21.65 1.81
CA ILE A 176 16.80 -21.46 2.59
C ILE A 176 16.98 -21.77 4.09
N ASP A 177 17.84 -22.72 4.43
CA ASP A 177 18.08 -23.11 5.82
C ASP A 177 18.80 -21.99 6.62
N PRO A 178 19.89 -21.37 6.12
CA PRO A 178 20.46 -20.17 6.73
C PRO A 178 19.45 -19.02 6.87
N PHE A 179 18.67 -18.71 5.82
CA PHE A 179 17.64 -17.68 5.90
C PHE A 179 16.57 -17.96 6.95
N LEU A 180 16.16 -19.22 7.10
CA LEU A 180 15.21 -19.61 8.13
C LEU A 180 15.77 -19.40 9.54
N GLU A 181 17.04 -19.69 9.75
CA GLU A 181 17.69 -19.50 11.05
C GLU A 181 17.83 -18.02 11.37
N GLU A 182 18.30 -17.20 10.42
CA GLU A 182 18.40 -15.76 10.57
C GLU A 182 17.01 -15.13 10.84
N ALA A 183 16.00 -15.51 10.08
CA ALA A 183 14.64 -15.01 10.28
C ALA A 183 14.03 -15.42 11.63
N ARG A 184 14.43 -16.58 12.17
CA ARG A 184 14.05 -17.00 13.52
C ARG A 184 14.72 -16.11 14.57
N GLN A 185 16.01 -15.88 14.45
CA GLN A 185 16.77 -15.04 15.37
C GLN A 185 16.23 -13.63 15.42
N LEU A 186 15.98 -13.00 14.25
CA LEU A 186 15.37 -11.68 14.16
C LEU A 186 13.98 -11.63 14.84
N CYS A 187 13.20 -12.69 14.70
CA CYS A 187 11.89 -12.75 15.35
C CYS A 187 12.03 -12.79 16.90
N GLU A 188 13.00 -13.52 17.43
CA GLU A 188 13.25 -13.57 18.88
C GLU A 188 13.80 -12.23 19.40
N GLU A 189 14.72 -11.60 18.68
CA GLU A 189 15.24 -10.26 19.03
C GLU A 189 14.11 -9.23 19.08
N TRP A 190 13.18 -9.23 18.10
CA TRP A 190 12.03 -8.34 18.13
C TRP A 190 11.11 -8.60 19.33
N LYS A 191 10.87 -9.86 19.70
CA LYS A 191 10.08 -10.18 20.89
C LYS A 191 10.72 -9.63 22.18
N GLU A 192 12.04 -9.71 22.29
CA GLU A 192 12.76 -9.15 23.43
C GLU A 192 12.63 -7.62 23.48
N ILE A 193 12.74 -6.93 22.34
CA ILE A 193 12.55 -5.48 22.23
C ILE A 193 11.10 -5.09 22.59
N GLU A 194 10.11 -5.80 22.06
CA GLU A 194 8.69 -5.56 22.34
C GLU A 194 8.35 -5.77 23.82
N LEU A 195 8.95 -6.78 24.45
CA LEU A 195 8.79 -7.06 25.87
C LEU A 195 9.41 -5.95 26.73
N ALA A 196 10.64 -5.55 26.40
CA ALA A 196 11.33 -4.47 27.11
C ALA A 196 10.59 -3.14 27.00
N ALA A 197 10.09 -2.80 25.80
CA ALA A 197 9.26 -1.62 25.59
C ALA A 197 7.95 -1.68 26.38
N SER A 198 7.33 -2.86 26.48
CA SER A 198 6.12 -3.05 27.28
C SER A 198 6.38 -2.85 28.78
N ASP A 199 7.52 -3.33 29.29
CA ASP A 199 7.88 -3.24 30.70
C ASP A 199 8.29 -1.81 31.09
N SER A 200 8.92 -1.06 30.18
CA SER A 200 9.29 0.35 30.39
C SER A 200 8.12 1.33 30.18
N GLY A 201 7.01 0.88 29.60
CA GLY A 201 5.90 1.73 29.18
C GLY A 201 6.23 2.57 27.94
N GLU A 202 7.33 2.28 27.26
CA GLU A 202 7.69 2.88 25.98
C GLU A 202 6.94 2.19 24.84
N GLU A 203 6.57 2.95 23.82
CA GLU A 203 5.97 2.40 22.61
C GLU A 203 7.05 2.22 21.53
N VAL A 204 6.94 1.14 20.77
CA VAL A 204 7.76 0.98 19.56
C VAL A 204 7.36 2.10 18.61
N PRO A 205 8.31 2.92 18.10
CA PRO A 205 7.96 4.02 17.21
C PRO A 205 7.32 3.48 15.94
N LEU A 206 6.09 3.92 15.69
CA LEU A 206 5.31 3.57 14.52
C LEU A 206 5.13 4.81 13.65
N CYS A 207 5.10 4.58 12.36
CA CYS A 207 4.56 5.54 11.41
C CYS A 207 3.53 4.85 10.52
N PHE A 208 2.75 5.65 9.78
CA PHE A 208 1.98 5.07 8.70
C PHE A 208 2.89 4.88 7.49
N CYS A 209 2.79 3.70 6.92
CA CYS A 209 3.53 3.32 5.72
C CYS A 209 2.59 3.25 4.53
N HIS A 210 3.09 3.58 3.34
CA HIS A 210 2.35 3.43 2.09
C HIS A 210 1.90 1.97 1.84
N GLY A 211 2.67 1.01 2.34
CA GLY A 211 2.39 -0.42 2.21
C GLY A 211 2.68 -1.02 0.83
N ASP A 212 2.96 -0.19 -0.19
CA ASP A 212 3.29 -0.61 -1.55
C ASP A 212 4.14 0.43 -2.28
N TYR A 213 5.20 0.92 -1.61
CA TYR A 213 6.09 1.94 -2.16
C TYR A 213 7.00 1.35 -3.23
N GLN A 214 6.47 1.18 -4.44
CA GLN A 214 7.17 0.61 -5.60
C GLN A 214 7.15 1.60 -6.77
N TYR A 215 8.10 1.42 -7.70
CA TYR A 215 8.31 2.33 -8.82
C TYR A 215 7.05 2.62 -9.65
N HIS A 216 6.14 1.64 -9.79
CA HIS A 216 4.88 1.81 -10.52
C HIS A 216 3.82 2.60 -9.74
N ASN A 217 4.02 2.82 -8.45
CA ASN A 217 3.19 3.66 -7.59
C ASN A 217 3.80 5.06 -7.39
N ILE A 218 4.94 5.34 -8.03
CA ILE A 218 5.64 6.62 -8.03
C ILE A 218 5.60 7.17 -9.45
N LEU A 219 4.70 8.11 -9.72
CA LEU A 219 4.48 8.64 -11.06
C LEU A 219 5.29 9.91 -11.27
N ARG A 220 6.12 9.93 -12.33
CA ARG A 220 6.89 11.10 -12.75
C ARG A 220 6.06 12.03 -13.62
N GLN A 221 6.03 13.30 -13.23
CA GLN A 221 5.50 14.41 -14.01
C GLN A 221 6.55 15.53 -14.12
N ASP A 222 6.25 16.56 -14.89
CA ASP A 222 7.15 17.71 -15.08
C ASP A 222 7.53 18.41 -13.76
N ARG A 223 6.64 18.38 -12.76
CA ARG A 223 6.81 19.04 -11.46
C ARG A 223 7.34 18.14 -10.34
N GLY A 224 7.70 16.91 -10.63
CA GLY A 224 8.21 15.98 -9.63
C GLY A 224 7.47 14.64 -9.60
N PHE A 225 7.55 13.96 -8.47
CA PHE A 225 6.87 12.67 -8.28
C PHE A 225 5.54 12.82 -7.55
N PHE A 226 4.61 11.95 -7.93
CA PHE A 226 3.31 11.73 -7.31
C PHE A 226 3.21 10.32 -6.78
N LEU A 227 2.61 10.16 -5.60
CA LEU A 227 2.33 8.85 -5.00
C LEU A 227 0.87 8.46 -5.23
N VAL A 228 0.67 7.22 -5.65
CA VAL A 228 -0.66 6.63 -5.90
C VAL A 228 -0.76 5.25 -5.26
N ASN A 229 -2.00 4.75 -5.11
CA ASN A 229 -2.31 3.40 -4.63
C ASN A 229 -1.98 3.17 -3.14
N PHE A 230 -2.55 4.02 -2.27
CA PHE A 230 -2.46 3.90 -0.82
C PHE A 230 -3.38 2.82 -0.21
N GLU A 231 -3.97 1.93 -1.02
CA GLU A 231 -4.92 0.91 -0.53
C GLU A 231 -4.30 -0.07 0.48
N LYS A 232 -2.98 -0.14 0.56
CA LYS A 232 -2.24 -0.98 1.50
C LYS A 232 -1.60 -0.19 2.64
N CYS A 233 -1.94 1.10 2.79
CA CYS A 233 -1.37 1.90 3.87
C CYS A 233 -1.75 1.29 5.23
N GLN A 234 -0.79 1.26 6.13
CA GLN A 234 -0.95 0.65 7.46
C GLN A 234 0.05 1.24 8.45
N ALA A 235 -0.24 1.09 9.73
CA ALA A 235 0.75 1.35 10.77
C ALA A 235 1.83 0.27 10.70
N ASP A 236 3.09 0.68 10.59
CA ASP A 236 4.23 -0.22 10.46
C ASP A 236 5.54 0.49 10.88
N GLY A 237 6.62 -0.26 11.03
CA GLY A 237 7.94 0.34 11.14
C GLY A 237 8.38 0.96 9.82
N PRO A 238 9.03 2.15 9.82
CA PRO A 238 9.50 2.82 8.59
C PRO A 238 10.36 1.94 7.69
N VAL A 239 11.08 1.00 8.26
CA VAL A 239 11.94 0.04 7.54
C VAL A 239 11.14 -0.89 6.64
N SER A 240 9.89 -1.19 6.98
CA SER A 240 9.01 -2.05 6.18
C SER A 240 8.79 -1.50 4.77
N CYS A 241 8.74 -0.18 4.60
CA CYS A 241 8.63 0.44 3.29
C CYS A 241 9.83 0.14 2.40
N LEU A 242 11.02 0.01 2.97
CA LEU A 242 12.26 -0.26 2.21
C LEU A 242 12.32 -1.70 1.69
N LEU A 243 11.73 -2.65 2.41
CA LEU A 243 11.71 -4.06 2.02
C LEU A 243 10.90 -4.29 0.74
N TYR A 244 9.86 -3.48 0.51
CA TYR A 244 9.01 -3.57 -0.68
C TYR A 244 9.50 -2.76 -1.87
N THR A 245 10.48 -1.87 -1.69
CA THR A 245 11.08 -1.06 -2.78
C THR A 245 12.12 -1.81 -3.59
N SER A 246 12.62 -2.94 -3.09
CA SER A 246 13.53 -3.80 -3.86
C SER A 246 12.81 -4.40 -5.05
N PRO A 247 13.33 -4.25 -6.29
CA PRO A 247 12.72 -4.86 -7.46
C PRO A 247 12.68 -6.38 -7.30
N SER A 248 11.46 -6.93 -7.31
CA SER A 248 11.29 -8.38 -7.33
C SER A 248 11.90 -8.95 -8.61
N PRO A 249 12.53 -10.13 -8.57
CA PRO A 249 12.98 -10.82 -9.78
C PRO A 249 11.86 -11.02 -10.83
N ARG A 250 10.58 -10.92 -10.44
CA ARG A 250 9.43 -10.96 -11.34
C ARG A 250 9.26 -9.70 -12.17
N ASP A 251 9.70 -8.55 -11.67
CA ASP A 251 9.54 -7.27 -12.36
C ASP A 251 10.47 -7.13 -13.56
N SER A 252 11.57 -7.89 -13.57
CA SER A 252 12.52 -7.94 -14.71
C SER A 252 12.04 -8.79 -15.89
N THR A 253 10.98 -9.59 -15.74
CA THR A 253 10.47 -10.51 -16.78
C THR A 253 9.22 -10.01 -17.50
N SER A 254 8.61 -8.91 -17.06
CA SER A 254 7.41 -8.31 -17.67
C SER A 254 7.68 -7.43 -18.88
N SER A 255 8.92 -7.28 -19.33
CA SER A 255 9.33 -6.39 -20.44
C SER A 255 9.89 -7.21 -21.61
N ARG A 256 9.14 -8.21 -22.09
CA ARG A 256 9.36 -8.82 -23.40
C ARG A 256 8.04 -9.11 -24.06
#